data_282e49c3b0c9e03af78837e5101254c0
#
_entry.id   282e49c3b0c9e03af78837e5101254c0
#
_cell.length_a   1.000
_cell.length_b   1.000
_cell.length_c   1.000
_cell.angle_alpha   90.00
_cell.angle_beta   90.00
_cell.angle_gamma   90.00
#
_symmetry.space_group_name_H-M   'P 1'
#
loop_
_entity.id
_entity.type
_entity.pdbx_description
1 polymer ?
#
loop_
_entity_poly.entity_id
_entity_poly.type
_entity_poly.pdbx_seq_one_letter_code
_entity_poly.pdbx_strand_id
1 'polypeptide(L)'
;MIRVATYGDIDSILSIVRSAQLSLRELGIDQWQDGYPSREAIEEDITRGVGYVMCDDNDTIIAYAAIVLDGEPAYSQIDETEWHTEGRYVVVHRLCVAASARRKGGAIRMMQHAIVLAKEAGIKAFRIDTHEGNIRMLAMLRKLGFERCGIVYYDSGKRIAFDLKLD
;
A
#
# COMPACT_ATOMS: atom_id res chain seq x y z
N MET A 1 -1.68 4.83 16.92
CA MET A 1 -1.15 3.45 17.11
C MET A 1 -1.39 2.66 15.82
N ILE A 2 -0.45 1.76 15.42
CA ILE A 2 -0.64 0.82 14.30
C ILE A 2 -0.68 -0.60 14.87
N ARG A 3 -1.63 -1.41 14.41
CA ARG A 3 -1.81 -2.80 14.85
C ARG A 3 -2.33 -3.68 13.72
N VAL A 4 -2.25 -4.99 13.88
CA VAL A 4 -2.89 -5.95 12.98
C VAL A 4 -4.40 -5.74 12.98
N ALA A 5 -5.00 -5.79 11.79
CA ALA A 5 -6.44 -5.69 11.63
C ALA A 5 -7.15 -6.97 12.08
N THR A 6 -8.35 -6.82 12.58
CA THR A 6 -9.26 -7.90 12.98
C THR A 6 -10.53 -7.88 12.15
N TYR A 7 -11.31 -8.95 12.17
CA TYR A 7 -12.62 -8.99 11.49
C TYR A 7 -13.60 -7.91 11.98
N GLY A 8 -13.47 -7.47 13.25
CA GLY A 8 -14.25 -6.37 13.79
C GLY A 8 -13.96 -5.01 13.16
N ASP A 9 -12.83 -4.87 12.47
CA ASP A 9 -12.40 -3.62 11.84
C ASP A 9 -12.95 -3.46 10.40
N ILE A 10 -13.50 -4.51 9.80
CA ILE A 10 -13.83 -4.57 8.36
C ILE A 10 -14.72 -3.42 7.92
N ASP A 11 -15.79 -3.13 8.65
CA ASP A 11 -16.73 -2.06 8.25
C ASP A 11 -16.07 -0.68 8.27
N SER A 12 -15.21 -0.41 9.24
CA SER A 12 -14.42 0.82 9.31
C SER A 12 -13.39 0.89 8.18
N ILE A 13 -12.72 -0.21 7.87
CA ILE A 13 -11.76 -0.30 6.74
C ILE A 13 -12.50 -0.03 5.42
N LEU A 14 -13.64 -0.66 5.18
CA LEU A 14 -14.43 -0.47 3.96
C LEU A 14 -14.93 0.98 3.81
N SER A 15 -15.22 1.67 4.89
CA SER A 15 -15.57 3.08 4.86
C SER A 15 -14.40 3.94 4.35
N ILE A 16 -13.18 3.66 4.81
CA ILE A 16 -11.97 4.35 4.34
C ILE A 16 -11.68 4.00 2.88
N VAL A 17 -11.85 2.75 2.48
CA VAL A 17 -11.67 2.30 1.08
C VAL A 17 -12.62 3.05 0.15
N ARG A 18 -13.90 3.18 0.49
CA ARG A 18 -14.87 3.95 -0.31
C ARG A 18 -14.47 5.41 -0.47
N SER A 19 -14.00 6.03 0.60
CA SER A 19 -13.49 7.41 0.57
C SER A 19 -12.26 7.53 -0.35
N ALA A 20 -11.37 6.56 -0.34
CA ALA A 20 -10.21 6.51 -1.23
C ALA A 20 -10.61 6.29 -2.70
N GLN A 21 -11.58 5.43 -2.97
CA GLN A 21 -12.13 5.21 -4.32
C GLN A 21 -12.71 6.50 -4.90
N LEU A 22 -13.48 7.25 -4.12
CA LEU A 22 -14.01 8.56 -4.54
C LEU A 22 -12.88 9.56 -4.84
N SER A 23 -11.86 9.60 -4.01
CA SER A 23 -10.69 10.47 -4.21
C SER A 23 -9.91 10.15 -5.48
N LEU A 24 -9.75 8.88 -5.82
CA LEU A 24 -9.12 8.46 -7.09
C LEU A 24 -9.97 8.82 -8.30
N ARG A 25 -11.29 8.67 -8.20
CA ARG A 25 -12.23 9.08 -9.25
C ARG A 25 -12.13 10.58 -9.53
N GLU A 26 -12.03 11.41 -8.49
CA GLU A 26 -11.87 12.87 -8.64
C GLU A 26 -10.56 13.24 -9.35
N LEU A 27 -9.53 12.40 -9.26
CA LEU A 27 -8.27 12.53 -10.00
C LEU A 27 -8.35 12.00 -11.44
N GLY A 28 -9.50 11.43 -11.85
CA GLY A 28 -9.67 10.82 -13.17
C GLY A 28 -8.96 9.47 -13.32
N ILE A 29 -8.71 8.77 -12.21
CA ILE A 29 -7.99 7.49 -12.19
C ILE A 29 -8.97 6.34 -12.13
N ASP A 30 -8.80 5.33 -13.02
CA ASP A 30 -9.63 4.13 -13.08
C ASP A 30 -9.31 3.11 -11.97
N GLN A 31 -8.19 3.24 -11.29
CA GLN A 31 -7.78 2.37 -10.19
C GLN A 31 -8.86 2.34 -9.10
N TRP A 32 -9.22 1.15 -8.62
CA TRP A 32 -10.20 0.92 -7.56
C TRP A 32 -11.65 1.30 -7.91
N GLN A 33 -12.01 1.43 -9.19
CA GLN A 33 -13.35 1.88 -9.60
C GLN A 33 -14.34 0.74 -9.91
N ASP A 34 -13.89 -0.52 -9.95
CA ASP A 34 -14.64 -1.73 -10.24
C ASP A 34 -14.97 -2.59 -9.01
N GLY A 35 -15.10 -1.95 -7.84
CA GLY A 35 -15.41 -2.62 -6.57
C GLY A 35 -14.21 -3.18 -5.81
N TYR A 36 -13.00 -2.95 -6.30
CA TYR A 36 -11.76 -3.30 -5.60
C TYR A 36 -11.22 -2.08 -4.83
N PRO A 37 -10.64 -2.24 -3.63
CA PRO A 37 -10.60 -3.47 -2.81
C PRO A 37 -12.00 -3.87 -2.30
N SER A 38 -12.32 -5.16 -2.45
CA SER A 38 -13.58 -5.73 -1.98
C SER A 38 -13.52 -6.13 -0.50
N ARG A 39 -14.69 -6.44 0.08
CA ARG A 39 -14.75 -7.04 1.42
C ARG A 39 -13.91 -8.31 1.50
N GLU A 40 -14.02 -9.18 0.50
CA GLU A 40 -13.31 -10.44 0.41
C GLU A 40 -11.78 -10.25 0.40
N ALA A 41 -11.28 -9.24 -0.30
CA ALA A 41 -9.85 -8.90 -0.31
C ALA A 41 -9.36 -8.48 1.10
N ILE A 42 -10.16 -7.70 1.83
CA ILE A 42 -9.82 -7.29 3.20
C ILE A 42 -9.88 -8.48 4.17
N GLU A 43 -10.91 -9.35 4.04
CA GLU A 43 -11.03 -10.58 4.83
C GLU A 43 -9.84 -11.52 4.60
N GLU A 44 -9.38 -11.65 3.37
CA GLU A 44 -8.19 -12.43 3.03
C GLU A 44 -6.93 -11.84 3.68
N ASP A 45 -6.73 -10.53 3.62
CA ASP A 45 -5.61 -9.86 4.28
C ASP A 45 -5.60 -10.13 5.80
N ILE A 46 -6.77 -10.09 6.43
CA ILE A 46 -6.94 -10.36 7.86
C ILE A 46 -6.62 -11.84 8.17
N THR A 47 -7.15 -12.76 7.37
CA THR A 47 -6.89 -14.20 7.51
C THR A 47 -5.41 -14.52 7.39
N ARG A 48 -4.71 -13.87 6.48
CA ARG A 48 -3.26 -14.00 6.27
C ARG A 48 -2.42 -13.27 7.33
N GLY A 49 -3.04 -12.44 8.17
CA GLY A 49 -2.32 -11.62 9.16
C GLY A 49 -1.48 -10.49 8.54
N VAL A 50 -1.80 -10.06 7.31
CA VAL A 50 -1.08 -9.00 6.59
C VAL A 50 -1.82 -7.65 6.59
N GLY A 51 -3.07 -7.60 7.03
CA GLY A 51 -3.85 -6.37 7.17
C GLY A 51 -3.44 -5.59 8.42
N TYR A 52 -3.19 -4.30 8.28
CA TYR A 52 -2.84 -3.39 9.38
C TYR A 52 -3.73 -2.17 9.36
N VAL A 53 -4.13 -1.72 10.55
CA VAL A 53 -4.88 -0.48 10.76
C VAL A 53 -4.08 0.50 11.59
N MET A 54 -4.26 1.79 11.31
CA MET A 54 -3.76 2.86 12.16
C MET A 54 -4.94 3.53 12.83
N CYS A 55 -4.86 3.67 14.15
CA CYS A 55 -5.85 4.35 14.98
C CYS A 55 -5.32 5.70 15.46
N ASP A 56 -6.23 6.66 15.60
CA ASP A 56 -5.97 7.93 16.27
C ASP A 56 -6.03 7.79 17.80
N ASP A 57 -5.94 8.92 18.52
CA ASP A 57 -5.94 8.94 19.99
C ASP A 57 -7.30 8.55 20.61
N ASN A 58 -8.37 8.53 19.82
CA ASN A 58 -9.70 8.10 20.22
C ASN A 58 -10.01 6.65 19.81
N ASP A 59 -8.99 5.88 19.41
CA ASP A 59 -9.08 4.53 18.89
C ASP A 59 -9.91 4.40 17.60
N THR A 60 -10.09 5.51 16.87
CA THR A 60 -10.77 5.51 15.57
C THR A 60 -9.80 5.08 14.48
N ILE A 61 -10.19 4.13 13.63
CA ILE A 61 -9.37 3.70 12.49
C ILE A 61 -9.32 4.81 11.45
N ILE A 62 -8.10 5.25 11.12
CA ILE A 62 -7.82 6.36 10.20
C ILE A 62 -6.98 5.97 8.99
N ALA A 63 -6.43 4.77 8.95
CA ALA A 63 -5.71 4.25 7.78
C ALA A 63 -5.72 2.73 7.77
N TYR A 64 -5.56 2.17 6.58
CA TYR A 64 -5.42 0.74 6.33
C TYR A 64 -4.34 0.48 5.28
N ALA A 65 -3.65 -0.64 5.42
CA ALA A 65 -2.78 -1.20 4.39
C ALA A 65 -2.62 -2.70 4.58
N ALA A 66 -2.38 -3.44 3.49
CA ALA A 66 -1.83 -4.78 3.56
C ALA A 66 -0.31 -4.70 3.43
N ILE A 67 0.41 -5.24 4.40
CA ILE A 67 1.89 -5.27 4.44
C ILE A 67 2.32 -6.72 4.29
N VAL A 68 2.94 -7.05 3.17
CA VAL A 68 3.25 -8.41 2.75
C VAL A 68 4.77 -8.60 2.71
N LEU A 69 5.28 -9.63 3.37
CA LEU A 69 6.72 -9.93 3.47
C LEU A 69 7.17 -11.08 2.58
N ASP A 70 6.26 -11.76 1.89
CA ASP A 70 6.49 -12.94 1.06
C ASP A 70 6.36 -12.70 -0.45
N GLY A 71 6.36 -11.45 -0.86
CA GLY A 71 6.44 -11.04 -2.26
C GLY A 71 5.10 -10.76 -2.92
N GLU A 72 5.17 -10.44 -4.22
CA GLU A 72 4.04 -10.15 -5.10
C GLU A 72 4.28 -10.84 -6.46
N PRO A 73 3.39 -11.77 -6.89
CA PRO A 73 3.58 -12.50 -8.16
C PRO A 73 3.74 -11.60 -9.38
N ALA A 74 3.04 -10.46 -9.43
CA ALA A 74 3.14 -9.51 -10.55
C ALA A 74 4.55 -8.89 -10.69
N TYR A 75 5.37 -8.94 -9.64
CA TYR A 75 6.73 -8.38 -9.65
C TYR A 75 7.79 -9.32 -10.22
N SER A 76 7.43 -10.54 -10.58
CA SER A 76 8.32 -11.48 -11.27
C SER A 76 8.63 -11.06 -12.70
N GLN A 77 7.81 -10.20 -13.31
CA GLN A 77 8.00 -9.63 -14.64
C GLN A 77 7.91 -8.11 -14.55
N ILE A 78 9.01 -7.45 -14.88
CA ILE A 78 9.10 -5.99 -14.95
C ILE A 78 9.62 -5.59 -16.32
N ASP A 79 8.97 -4.62 -16.95
CA ASP A 79 9.35 -4.07 -18.24
C ASP A 79 10.07 -2.72 -18.10
N GLU A 80 10.68 -2.27 -19.15
CA GLU A 80 11.50 -1.07 -19.36
C GLU A 80 12.88 -1.15 -18.73
N THR A 81 12.97 -1.51 -17.45
CA THR A 81 14.26 -1.71 -16.75
C THR A 81 14.15 -2.89 -15.79
N GLU A 82 14.84 -2.86 -14.68
CA GLU A 82 14.86 -3.92 -13.70
C GLU A 82 14.80 -3.35 -12.27
N TRP A 83 14.54 -4.23 -11.30
CA TRP A 83 14.62 -3.86 -9.90
C TRP A 83 16.07 -3.49 -9.51
N HIS A 84 16.25 -2.45 -8.71
CA HIS A 84 17.56 -2.08 -8.15
C HIS A 84 17.90 -2.89 -6.90
N THR A 85 16.92 -3.57 -6.31
CA THR A 85 17.08 -4.39 -5.11
C THR A 85 16.97 -5.87 -5.44
N GLU A 86 17.63 -6.69 -4.64
CA GLU A 86 17.62 -8.15 -4.76
C GLU A 86 17.05 -8.82 -3.51
N GLY A 87 16.72 -10.12 -3.64
CA GLY A 87 16.27 -10.95 -2.54
C GLY A 87 14.85 -10.68 -2.11
N ARG A 88 14.56 -11.02 -0.85
CA ARG A 88 13.23 -10.81 -0.26
C ARG A 88 12.92 -9.32 -0.11
N TYR A 89 11.68 -8.97 -0.28
CA TYR A 89 11.22 -7.59 -0.17
C TYR A 89 9.87 -7.51 0.55
N VAL A 90 9.63 -6.39 1.21
CA VAL A 90 8.30 -6.03 1.68
C VAL A 90 7.55 -5.31 0.56
N VAL A 91 6.26 -5.53 0.49
CA VAL A 91 5.35 -4.79 -0.39
C VAL A 91 4.15 -4.29 0.40
N VAL A 92 3.66 -3.11 0.05
CA VAL A 92 2.43 -2.53 0.63
C VAL A 92 1.37 -2.43 -0.46
N HIS A 93 0.22 -3.04 -0.19
CA HIS A 93 -0.96 -2.99 -1.03
C HIS A 93 -2.10 -2.28 -0.31
N ARG A 94 -3.05 -1.75 -1.09
CA ARG A 94 -4.31 -1.21 -0.59
C ARG A 94 -4.15 -0.11 0.48
N LEU A 95 -3.05 0.65 0.40
CA LEU A 95 -2.83 1.77 1.31
C LEU A 95 -3.88 2.85 1.10
N CYS A 96 -4.62 3.14 2.14
CA CYS A 96 -5.61 4.21 2.14
C CYS A 96 -5.71 4.90 3.51
N VAL A 97 -6.08 6.18 3.48
CA VAL A 97 -6.18 7.04 4.66
C VAL A 97 -7.54 7.73 4.65
N ALA A 98 -8.20 7.76 5.80
CA ALA A 98 -9.47 8.46 5.97
C ALA A 98 -9.35 9.94 5.58
N ALA A 99 -10.41 10.50 5.00
CA ALA A 99 -10.43 11.90 4.57
C ALA A 99 -10.06 12.88 5.69
N SER A 100 -10.53 12.60 6.92
CA SER A 100 -10.24 13.38 8.13
C SER A 100 -8.77 13.36 8.57
N ALA A 101 -8.01 12.34 8.13
CA ALA A 101 -6.62 12.13 8.49
C ALA A 101 -5.63 12.39 7.34
N ARG A 102 -6.11 12.78 6.17
CA ARG A 102 -5.26 13.13 5.03
C ARG A 102 -4.37 14.33 5.34
N ARG A 103 -3.17 14.37 4.71
CA ARG A 103 -2.14 15.41 4.92
C ARG A 103 -1.56 15.47 6.34
N LYS A 104 -1.91 14.53 7.21
CA LYS A 104 -1.37 14.42 8.58
C LYS A 104 -0.27 13.34 8.69
N GLY A 105 0.29 12.92 7.58
CA GLY A 105 1.39 11.94 7.55
C GLY A 105 0.97 10.48 7.77
N GLY A 106 -0.32 10.15 7.73
CA GLY A 106 -0.82 8.79 7.97
C GLY A 106 -0.24 7.75 7.02
N ALA A 107 -0.24 8.05 5.71
CA ALA A 107 0.33 7.15 4.71
C ALA A 107 1.84 6.91 4.94
N ILE A 108 2.59 7.98 5.23
CA ILE A 108 4.04 7.89 5.52
C ILE A 108 4.28 7.01 6.75
N ARG A 109 3.49 7.15 7.81
CA ARG A 109 3.61 6.33 9.02
C ARG A 109 3.34 4.85 8.75
N MET A 110 2.36 4.52 7.88
CA MET A 110 2.12 3.14 7.46
C MET A 110 3.31 2.58 6.66
N MET A 111 3.89 3.36 5.76
CA MET A 111 5.09 2.98 5.02
C MET A 111 6.29 2.76 5.95
N GLN A 112 6.47 3.64 6.93
CA GLN A 112 7.52 3.49 7.94
C GLN A 112 7.32 2.24 8.80
N HIS A 113 6.08 1.90 9.14
CA HIS A 113 5.77 0.67 9.85
C HIS A 113 6.13 -0.57 9.03
N ALA A 114 5.86 -0.55 7.72
CA ALA A 114 6.27 -1.63 6.81
C ALA A 114 7.81 -1.79 6.79
N ILE A 115 8.55 -0.69 6.84
CA ILE A 115 10.03 -0.72 6.93
C ILE A 115 10.49 -1.36 8.24
N VAL A 116 9.84 -1.03 9.36
CA VAL A 116 10.17 -1.65 10.66
C VAL A 116 9.95 -3.16 10.60
N LEU A 117 8.79 -3.62 10.13
CA LEU A 117 8.48 -5.05 9.98
C LEU A 117 9.47 -5.77 9.05
N ALA A 118 9.85 -5.14 7.95
CA ALA A 118 10.83 -5.67 7.02
C ALA A 118 12.20 -5.86 7.71
N LYS A 119 12.67 -4.85 8.44
CA LYS A 119 13.95 -4.90 9.17
C LYS A 119 13.94 -6.00 10.24
N GLU A 120 12.87 -6.13 11.01
CA GLU A 120 12.69 -7.19 12.01
C GLU A 120 12.73 -8.59 11.37
N ALA A 121 12.24 -8.72 10.13
CA ALA A 121 12.29 -9.96 9.34
C ALA A 121 13.60 -10.17 8.56
N GLY A 122 14.59 -9.28 8.70
CA GLY A 122 15.86 -9.33 7.97
C GLY A 122 15.74 -9.03 6.47
N ILE A 123 14.67 -8.34 6.06
CA ILE A 123 14.41 -7.95 4.67
C ILE A 123 15.06 -6.61 4.38
N LYS A 124 15.79 -6.53 3.28
CA LYS A 124 16.59 -5.35 2.91
C LYS A 124 16.06 -4.61 1.67
N ALA A 125 14.87 -4.93 1.22
CA ALA A 125 14.25 -4.30 0.06
C ALA A 125 12.77 -4.01 0.31
N PHE A 126 12.30 -2.88 -0.24
CA PHE A 126 10.89 -2.52 -0.29
C PHE A 126 10.52 -2.27 -1.74
N ARG A 127 9.55 -3.00 -2.27
CA ARG A 127 9.03 -2.82 -3.64
C ARG A 127 7.57 -2.40 -3.58
N ILE A 128 7.17 -1.51 -4.46
CA ILE A 128 5.81 -0.99 -4.51
C ILE A 128 5.47 -0.55 -5.93
N ASP A 129 4.21 -0.53 -6.26
CA ASP A 129 3.71 0.01 -7.52
C ASP A 129 2.58 1.01 -7.28
N THR A 130 2.34 1.86 -8.26
CA THR A 130 1.22 2.79 -8.26
C THR A 130 0.79 3.15 -9.68
N HIS A 131 -0.43 3.63 -9.82
CA HIS A 131 -0.95 4.19 -11.07
C HIS A 131 -0.20 5.48 -11.42
N GLU A 132 0.10 5.69 -12.71
CA GLU A 132 0.82 6.89 -13.20
C GLU A 132 0.13 8.22 -12.90
N GLY A 133 -1.20 8.20 -12.76
CA GLY A 133 -2.01 9.39 -12.40
C GLY A 133 -2.10 9.66 -10.90
N ASN A 134 -1.60 8.76 -10.04
CA ASN A 134 -1.66 8.94 -8.59
C ASN A 134 -0.54 9.86 -8.10
N ILE A 135 -0.69 11.16 -8.37
CA ILE A 135 0.31 12.18 -8.06
C ILE A 135 0.66 12.28 -6.58
N ARG A 136 -0.29 11.98 -5.69
CA ARG A 136 -0.07 11.99 -4.23
C ARG A 136 0.86 10.85 -3.80
N MET A 137 0.62 9.64 -4.32
CA MET A 137 1.48 8.49 -4.08
C MET A 137 2.88 8.71 -4.67
N LEU A 138 2.96 9.20 -5.91
CA LEU A 138 4.25 9.49 -6.56
C LEU A 138 5.08 10.50 -5.76
N ALA A 139 4.45 11.55 -5.24
CA ALA A 139 5.13 12.55 -4.39
C ALA A 139 5.61 11.94 -3.07
N MET A 140 4.81 11.08 -2.44
CA MET A 140 5.20 10.37 -1.21
C MET A 140 6.37 9.42 -1.43
N LEU A 141 6.34 8.63 -2.50
CA LEU A 141 7.42 7.69 -2.82
C LEU A 141 8.75 8.43 -3.06
N ARG A 142 8.70 9.53 -3.80
CA ARG A 142 9.87 10.39 -4.01
C ARG A 142 10.42 10.94 -2.67
N LYS A 143 9.54 11.42 -1.81
CA LYS A 143 9.92 11.94 -0.48
C LYS A 143 10.56 10.88 0.40
N LEU A 144 10.13 9.63 0.28
CA LEU A 144 10.69 8.49 1.03
C LEU A 144 11.97 7.91 0.41
N GLY A 145 12.39 8.40 -0.75
CA GLY A 145 13.62 7.98 -1.42
C GLY A 145 13.48 6.75 -2.33
N PHE A 146 12.25 6.38 -2.70
CA PHE A 146 12.03 5.31 -3.66
C PHE A 146 12.51 5.72 -5.06
N GLU A 147 13.10 4.77 -5.78
CA GLU A 147 13.56 4.93 -7.15
C GLU A 147 12.64 4.19 -8.12
N ARG A 148 12.38 4.81 -9.27
CA ARG A 148 11.60 4.18 -10.35
C ARG A 148 12.39 3.05 -10.99
N CYS A 149 11.75 1.86 -11.12
CA CYS A 149 12.35 0.66 -11.69
C CYS A 149 11.80 0.28 -13.07
N GLY A 150 10.55 0.62 -13.37
CA GLY A 150 9.91 0.23 -14.63
C GLY A 150 8.40 0.07 -14.51
N ILE A 151 7.85 -0.87 -15.26
CA ILE A 151 6.42 -1.14 -15.35
C ILE A 151 6.13 -2.60 -14.97
N VAL A 152 5.12 -2.77 -14.12
CA VAL A 152 4.52 -4.07 -13.81
C VAL A 152 3.07 -4.10 -14.27
N TYR A 153 2.52 -5.30 -14.48
CA TYR A 153 1.20 -5.49 -15.05
C TYR A 153 0.32 -6.33 -14.14
N TYR A 154 -0.90 -5.83 -13.92
CA TYR A 154 -2.02 -6.56 -13.37
C TYR A 154 -3.10 -6.73 -14.44
N ASP A 155 -4.09 -7.57 -14.21
CA ASP A 155 -5.26 -7.68 -15.11
C ASP A 155 -5.98 -6.33 -15.27
N SER A 156 -5.96 -5.50 -14.25
CA SER A 156 -6.54 -4.15 -14.23
C SER A 156 -5.71 -3.08 -14.97
N GLY A 157 -4.51 -3.43 -15.47
CA GLY A 157 -3.65 -2.53 -16.23
C GLY A 157 -2.24 -2.39 -15.67
N LYS A 158 -1.47 -1.51 -16.30
CA LYS A 158 -0.08 -1.24 -15.94
C LYS A 158 0.07 -0.35 -14.70
N ARG A 159 1.17 -0.55 -13.97
CA ARG A 159 1.58 0.28 -12.82
C ARG A 159 3.06 0.64 -12.93
N ILE A 160 3.42 1.80 -12.43
CA ILE A 160 4.84 2.17 -12.28
C ILE A 160 5.40 1.50 -11.04
N ALA A 161 6.49 0.79 -11.18
CA ALA A 161 7.19 0.09 -10.12
C ALA A 161 8.34 0.91 -9.54
N PHE A 162 8.46 0.86 -8.23
CA PHE A 162 9.50 1.55 -7.45
C PHE A 162 10.12 0.58 -6.45
N ASP A 163 11.37 0.81 -6.10
CA ASP A 163 11.97 0.14 -4.96
C ASP A 163 12.79 1.08 -4.06
N LEU A 164 13.08 0.58 -2.87
CA LEU A 164 13.89 1.24 -1.86
C LEU A 164 14.78 0.19 -1.20
N LYS A 165 16.08 0.43 -1.16
CA LYS A 165 17.00 -0.37 -0.37
C LYS A 165 16.86 0.01 1.10
N LEU A 166 16.74 -0.99 1.96
CA LEU A 166 16.67 -0.85 3.40
C LEU A 166 18.02 -1.21 4.03
N ASP A 167 18.53 -0.33 4.86
CA ASP A 167 19.79 -0.53 5.61
C ASP A 167 19.59 -1.39 6.87
#